data_3e77f5e5f582159dc127bcbca66a0bad
#
_entry.id   3e77f5e5f582159dc127bcbca66a0bad
#
_cell.length_a   1.000
_cell.length_b   1.000
_cell.length_c   1.000
_cell.angle_alpha   90.00
_cell.angle_beta   90.00
_cell.angle_gamma   90.00
#
_symmetry.space_group_name_H-M   'P 1'
#
loop_
_entity.id
_entity.type
_entity.pdbx_description
1 polymer ?
#
loop_
_entity_poly.entity_id
_entity_poly.type
_entity_poly.pdbx_seq_one_letter_code
_entity_poly.pdbx_strand_id
1 'polypeptide(L)'
;MRRLLCLLPLLLAACSSPSGNASTATDIPAMQTIDQTVGAGAVAKSGDTVEVNYTGWLYDPKAPDHHGKKFDSSLDHGGTFTFPLGAGQVIKGWDEGVAGMKVGGKRTLLLPSAMGYGSRGAGGDIPPNAALVFDVELVSIK
;
A
#
# COMPACT_ATOMS: atom_id res chain seq x y z
N MET A 1 -70.72 -3.19 3.69
CA MET A 1 -69.60 -2.93 4.14
C MET A 1 -68.57 -3.43 3.37
N ARG A 2 -67.85 -2.81 2.91
CA ARG A 2 -66.83 -3.16 2.18
C ARG A 2 -65.64 -2.85 2.72
N ARG A 3 -64.72 -3.50 2.59
CA ARG A 3 -63.49 -3.29 2.96
C ARG A 3 -62.69 -2.92 1.89
N LEU A 4 -62.05 -1.93 1.87
CA LEU A 4 -61.13 -1.59 0.91
C LEU A 4 -59.83 -1.95 1.29
N LEU A 5 -59.26 -2.82 0.63
CA LEU A 5 -57.94 -3.18 0.91
C LEU A 5 -57.03 -2.38 0.08
N CYS A 6 -56.35 -1.52 0.64
CA CYS A 6 -55.32 -0.83 -0.04
C CYS A 6 -54.11 -1.68 -0.16
N LEU A 7 -53.89 -2.13 -1.32
CA LEU A 7 -52.66 -2.77 -1.55
C LEU A 7 -51.62 -1.75 -1.80
N LEU A 8 -50.69 -1.73 -0.95
CA LEU A 8 -49.56 -0.91 -1.16
C LEU A 8 -48.60 -1.58 -2.05
N PRO A 9 -48.29 -1.04 -3.17
CA PRO A 9 -47.26 -1.63 -4.01
C PRO A 9 -45.94 -1.47 -3.34
N LEU A 10 -45.35 -2.53 -3.11
CA LEU A 10 -44.03 -2.53 -2.59
C LEU A 10 -43.11 -2.07 -3.68
N LEU A 11 -42.57 -0.94 -3.54
CA LEU A 11 -41.61 -0.49 -4.46
C LEU A 11 -40.28 -1.09 -4.12
N LEU A 12 -39.84 -1.95 -4.91
CA LEU A 12 -38.53 -2.46 -4.75
C LEU A 12 -37.58 -1.55 -5.39
N ALA A 13 -36.82 -0.89 -4.62
CA ALA A 13 -35.73 -0.14 -5.18
C ALA A 13 -34.68 -1.13 -5.60
N ALA A 14 -34.47 -1.25 -6.84
CA ALA A 14 -33.41 -2.05 -7.33
C ALA A 14 -32.12 -1.31 -7.10
N CYS A 15 -31.32 -1.86 -6.27
CA CYS A 15 -29.96 -1.38 -6.16
C CYS A 15 -29.19 -1.83 -7.34
N SER A 16 -28.99 -0.99 -8.25
CA SER A 16 -28.08 -1.32 -9.30
C SER A 16 -26.69 -1.16 -8.74
N SER A 17 -26.06 -2.23 -8.54
CA SER A 17 -24.68 -2.15 -8.24
C SER A 17 -23.95 -1.76 -9.49
N PRO A 18 -23.07 -0.82 -9.42
CA PRO A 18 -22.26 -0.52 -10.58
C PRO A 18 -21.39 -1.71 -10.85
N SER A 19 -21.48 -2.16 -12.04
CA SER A 19 -20.58 -3.18 -12.45
C SER A 19 -19.23 -2.54 -12.59
N GLY A 20 -18.41 -2.76 -11.63
CA GLY A 20 -17.06 -2.32 -11.75
C GLY A 20 -16.36 -3.13 -12.81
N ASN A 21 -15.70 -2.46 -13.67
CA ASN A 21 -14.82 -3.12 -14.56
C ASN A 21 -13.77 -3.80 -13.78
N ALA A 22 -13.60 -5.04 -14.07
CA ALA A 22 -12.64 -5.80 -13.39
C ALA A 22 -11.28 -5.38 -13.71
N SER A 23 -10.53 -4.79 -13.65
CA SER A 23 -9.14 -4.51 -13.89
C SER A 23 -8.73 -3.22 -13.30
N THR A 24 -9.59 -2.62 -12.53
CA THR A 24 -9.18 -1.43 -11.87
C THR A 24 -8.39 -1.80 -10.65
N ALA A 25 -7.25 -1.17 -10.54
CA ALA A 25 -6.45 -1.28 -9.34
C ALA A 25 -7.27 -0.80 -8.15
N THR A 26 -7.08 -1.43 -7.03
CA THR A 26 -7.74 -1.04 -5.79
C THR A 26 -6.87 -0.02 -5.08
N ASP A 27 -7.49 1.05 -4.66
CA ASP A 27 -6.83 2.06 -3.86
C ASP A 27 -7.29 1.97 -2.40
N ILE A 28 -6.56 2.59 -1.50
CA ILE A 28 -6.91 2.67 -0.08
C ILE A 28 -6.88 4.14 0.37
N PRO A 29 -7.67 4.49 1.39
CA PRO A 29 -7.82 5.89 1.76
C PRO A 29 -6.66 6.48 2.53
N ALA A 30 -5.85 5.67 3.21
CA ALA A 30 -4.77 6.18 4.05
C ALA A 30 -3.66 5.17 4.18
N MET A 31 -2.46 5.68 4.45
CA MET A 31 -1.30 4.83 4.70
C MET A 31 -1.46 4.10 6.03
N GLN A 32 -1.04 2.84 6.04
CA GLN A 32 -0.98 2.04 7.26
C GLN A 32 0.41 1.43 7.37
N THR A 33 0.92 1.36 8.57
CA THR A 33 2.19 0.71 8.86
C THR A 33 1.96 -0.38 9.89
N ILE A 34 2.56 -1.54 9.65
CA ILE A 34 2.44 -2.67 10.55
C ILE A 34 3.83 -3.16 10.85
N ASP A 35 4.24 -3.05 12.11
CA ASP A 35 5.56 -3.54 12.52
C ASP A 35 5.50 -5.06 12.67
N GLN A 36 6.23 -5.77 11.81
CA GLN A 36 6.37 -7.20 11.92
C GLN A 36 7.39 -7.56 12.98
N THR A 37 8.48 -6.79 13.00
CA THR A 37 9.55 -6.96 13.99
C THR A 37 10.03 -5.57 14.35
N VAL A 38 10.14 -5.29 15.62
CA VAL A 38 10.74 -4.04 16.07
C VAL A 38 12.22 -4.29 16.28
N GLY A 39 13.06 -3.55 15.56
CA GLY A 39 14.50 -3.69 15.70
C GLY A 39 15.02 -3.17 17.02
N ALA A 40 16.26 -3.50 17.32
CA ALA A 40 16.92 -3.07 18.55
C ALA A 40 17.93 -1.95 18.31
N GLY A 41 18.16 -1.57 17.06
CA GLY A 41 19.17 -0.59 16.73
C GLY A 41 18.68 0.84 16.75
N ALA A 42 19.43 1.72 16.09
CA ALA A 42 19.09 3.14 16.02
C ALA A 42 17.81 3.37 15.25
N VAL A 43 17.15 4.47 15.57
CA VAL A 43 15.90 4.86 14.92
C VAL A 43 16.20 5.68 13.68
N ALA A 44 15.59 5.32 12.55
CA ALA A 44 15.72 6.08 11.31
C ALA A 44 14.87 7.35 11.38
N LYS A 45 15.44 8.44 10.94
CA LYS A 45 14.73 9.72 10.91
C LYS A 45 15.09 10.47 9.66
N SER A 46 14.27 11.46 9.33
CA SER A 46 14.51 12.32 8.18
C SER A 46 15.92 12.92 8.25
N GLY A 47 16.63 12.86 7.14
CA GLY A 47 18.01 13.29 7.06
C GLY A 47 19.02 12.16 7.14
N ASP A 48 18.61 10.98 7.60
CA ASP A 48 19.49 9.82 7.64
C ASP A 48 19.55 9.16 6.27
N THR A 49 20.69 8.56 5.97
CA THR A 49 20.82 7.67 4.82
C THR A 49 20.60 6.24 5.32
N VAL A 50 19.63 5.56 4.76
CA VAL A 50 19.22 4.25 5.24
C VAL A 50 19.46 3.20 4.16
N GLU A 51 19.75 1.99 4.61
CA GLU A 51 19.91 0.83 3.75
C GLU A 51 18.82 -0.17 4.10
N VAL A 52 18.05 -0.57 3.11
CA VAL A 52 16.89 -1.43 3.33
C VAL A 52 16.87 -2.59 2.37
N ASN A 53 16.22 -3.67 2.77
CA ASN A 53 15.72 -4.68 1.87
C ASN A 53 14.22 -4.49 1.75
N TYR A 54 13.69 -4.67 0.56
CA TYR A 54 12.25 -4.52 0.36
C TYR A 54 11.72 -5.47 -0.68
N THR A 55 10.43 -5.75 -0.59
CA THR A 55 9.65 -6.37 -1.66
C THR A 55 8.33 -5.64 -1.75
N GLY A 56 7.88 -5.37 -2.96
CA GLY A 56 6.65 -4.64 -3.21
C GLY A 56 5.66 -5.45 -4.02
N TRP A 57 4.40 -5.35 -3.64
CA TRP A 57 3.28 -5.99 -4.33
C TRP A 57 2.20 -4.95 -4.58
N LEU A 58 1.38 -5.20 -5.58
CA LEU A 58 0.13 -4.46 -5.72
C LEU A 58 -0.79 -4.87 -4.58
N TYR A 59 -1.50 -3.89 -4.03
CA TYR A 59 -2.47 -4.17 -2.98
C TYR A 59 -3.63 -4.96 -3.56
N ASP A 60 -3.97 -6.08 -2.93
CA ASP A 60 -5.10 -6.90 -3.31
C ASP A 60 -5.92 -7.19 -2.05
N PRO A 61 -7.13 -6.64 -1.91
CA PRO A 61 -7.91 -6.83 -0.70
C PRO A 61 -8.34 -8.28 -0.48
N LYS A 62 -8.26 -9.10 -1.52
CA LYS A 62 -8.69 -10.49 -1.44
C LYS A 62 -7.54 -11.46 -1.21
N ALA A 63 -6.31 -11.01 -1.35
CA ALA A 63 -5.16 -11.88 -1.19
C ALA A 63 -4.73 -11.98 0.26
N PRO A 64 -4.07 -13.07 0.65
CA PRO A 64 -3.48 -13.16 1.98
C PRO A 64 -2.48 -12.03 2.20
N ASP A 65 -2.57 -11.38 3.35
CA ASP A 65 -1.71 -10.23 3.70
C ASP A 65 -1.77 -9.11 2.67
N HIS A 66 -2.82 -9.09 1.83
CA HIS A 66 -3.03 -8.11 0.78
C HIS A 66 -1.94 -8.09 -0.29
N HIS A 67 -1.14 -9.13 -0.37
CA HIS A 67 -0.07 -9.24 -1.36
C HIS A 67 -0.64 -9.70 -2.69
N GLY A 68 -0.83 -8.77 -3.60
CA GLY A 68 -1.21 -9.09 -4.97
C GLY A 68 0.01 -9.45 -5.80
N LYS A 69 0.08 -8.92 -7.02
CA LYS A 69 1.20 -9.23 -7.90
C LYS A 69 2.46 -8.52 -7.42
N LYS A 70 3.55 -9.26 -7.26
CA LYS A 70 4.85 -8.69 -6.95
C LYS A 70 5.34 -7.87 -8.14
N PHE A 71 5.83 -6.67 -7.89
CA PHE A 71 6.35 -5.84 -8.96
C PHE A 71 7.83 -5.48 -8.79
N ASP A 72 8.39 -5.59 -7.60
CA ASP A 72 9.79 -5.26 -7.38
C ASP A 72 10.31 -5.86 -6.07
N SER A 73 11.63 -6.04 -6.00
CA SER A 73 12.30 -6.45 -4.78
C SER A 73 13.77 -6.06 -4.87
N SER A 74 14.34 -5.62 -3.75
CA SER A 74 15.77 -5.34 -3.70
C SER A 74 16.61 -6.59 -4.01
N LEU A 75 16.07 -7.75 -3.67
CA LEU A 75 16.78 -9.01 -3.95
C LEU A 75 16.92 -9.28 -5.45
N ASP A 76 16.00 -8.76 -6.26
CA ASP A 76 16.07 -8.87 -7.70
C ASP A 76 17.15 -7.97 -8.30
N HIS A 77 17.64 -7.01 -7.53
CA HIS A 77 18.69 -6.09 -7.94
C HIS A 77 20.04 -6.38 -7.27
N GLY A 78 20.16 -7.57 -6.67
CA GLY A 78 21.42 -8.02 -6.12
C GLY A 78 21.71 -7.61 -4.68
N GLY A 79 20.76 -7.05 -3.96
CA GLY A 79 20.99 -6.74 -2.56
C GLY A 79 20.22 -5.55 -2.05
N THR A 80 20.76 -4.87 -1.06
CA THR A 80 20.08 -3.79 -0.40
C THR A 80 19.98 -2.54 -1.27
N PHE A 81 19.03 -1.70 -0.91
CA PHE A 81 18.82 -0.40 -1.54
C PHE A 81 19.09 0.71 -0.52
N THR A 82 19.89 1.67 -0.91
CA THR A 82 20.28 2.79 -0.04
C THR A 82 19.66 4.08 -0.56
N PHE A 83 19.04 4.85 0.32
CA PHE A 83 18.46 6.12 -0.06
C PHE A 83 18.48 7.11 1.11
N PRO A 84 18.49 8.43 0.82
CA PRO A 84 18.37 9.43 1.88
C PRO A 84 16.91 9.56 2.29
N LEU A 85 16.64 9.33 3.56
CA LEU A 85 15.28 9.35 4.09
C LEU A 85 14.76 10.78 4.21
N GLY A 86 13.56 11.02 3.72
CA GLY A 86 12.95 12.33 3.80
C GLY A 86 13.37 13.32 2.75
N ALA A 87 14.20 12.92 1.79
CA ALA A 87 14.74 13.82 0.78
C ALA A 87 13.89 13.88 -0.52
N GLY A 88 12.78 13.14 -0.57
CA GLY A 88 11.94 13.13 -1.76
C GLY A 88 12.52 12.36 -2.93
N GLN A 89 13.50 11.52 -2.71
CA GLN A 89 14.12 10.72 -3.76
C GLN A 89 13.45 9.37 -3.98
N VAL A 90 12.55 9.00 -3.08
CA VAL A 90 11.75 7.78 -3.17
C VAL A 90 10.29 8.18 -3.06
N ILE A 91 9.39 7.23 -3.27
CA ILE A 91 7.97 7.53 -3.13
C ILE A 91 7.67 8.03 -1.72
N LYS A 92 6.66 8.87 -1.63
CA LYS A 92 6.31 9.53 -0.37
C LYS A 92 6.03 8.54 0.75
N GLY A 93 5.41 7.41 0.43
CA GLY A 93 5.12 6.37 1.41
C GLY A 93 6.36 5.80 2.07
N TRP A 94 7.48 5.78 1.38
CA TRP A 94 8.73 5.33 1.97
C TRP A 94 9.35 6.39 2.87
N ASP A 95 9.37 7.65 2.40
CA ASP A 95 9.90 8.74 3.23
C ASP A 95 9.15 8.84 4.57
N GLU A 96 7.86 8.60 4.56
CA GLU A 96 7.06 8.65 5.76
C GLU A 96 7.00 7.32 6.50
N GLY A 97 6.96 6.21 5.76
CA GLY A 97 6.77 4.89 6.35
C GLY A 97 8.01 4.26 6.95
N VAL A 98 9.18 4.56 6.39
CA VAL A 98 10.45 4.05 6.92
C VAL A 98 10.92 4.86 8.11
N ALA A 99 10.52 6.12 8.20
CA ALA A 99 10.86 6.95 9.35
C ALA A 99 10.30 6.30 10.62
N GLY A 100 11.12 6.25 11.65
CA GLY A 100 10.74 5.64 12.92
C GLY A 100 11.07 4.16 13.01
N MET A 101 11.49 3.51 11.95
CA MET A 101 11.96 2.14 12.02
C MET A 101 13.31 2.09 12.75
N LYS A 102 13.54 1.01 13.46
CA LYS A 102 14.83 0.75 14.09
C LYS A 102 15.61 -0.25 13.27
N VAL A 103 16.91 -0.12 13.26
CA VAL A 103 17.78 -1.06 12.57
C VAL A 103 17.50 -2.48 13.07
N GLY A 104 17.33 -3.41 12.15
CA GLY A 104 16.92 -4.78 12.44
C GLY A 104 15.42 -4.99 12.42
N GLY A 105 14.63 -3.93 12.25
CA GLY A 105 13.18 -4.03 12.20
C GLY A 105 12.66 -4.37 10.83
N LYS A 106 11.44 -4.92 10.79
CA LYS A 106 10.69 -5.19 9.57
C LYS A 106 9.34 -4.54 9.70
N ARG A 107 8.91 -3.84 8.68
CA ARG A 107 7.63 -3.13 8.67
C ARG A 107 6.93 -3.35 7.35
N THR A 108 5.64 -3.60 7.41
CA THR A 108 4.80 -3.64 6.22
C THR A 108 4.16 -2.28 6.05
N LEU A 109 4.26 -1.73 4.83
CA LEU A 109 3.67 -0.46 4.48
C LEU A 109 2.52 -0.71 3.51
N LEU A 110 1.33 -0.24 3.86
CA LEU A 110 0.19 -0.22 2.96
C LEU A 110 0.03 1.22 2.52
N LEU A 111 0.25 1.47 1.24
CA LEU A 111 0.33 2.82 0.71
C LEU A 111 -0.82 3.11 -0.24
N PRO A 112 -1.57 4.20 -0.02
CA PRO A 112 -2.51 4.64 -1.05
C PRO A 112 -1.75 5.08 -2.29
N SER A 113 -2.41 5.08 -3.43
CA SER A 113 -1.77 5.43 -4.68
C SER A 113 -1.12 6.82 -4.63
N ALA A 114 -1.71 7.75 -3.91
CA ALA A 114 -1.17 9.10 -3.79
C ALA A 114 0.19 9.15 -3.11
N MET A 115 0.53 8.14 -2.33
CA MET A 115 1.84 8.04 -1.68
C MET A 115 2.78 7.10 -2.43
N GLY A 116 2.36 6.58 -3.55
CA GLY A 116 3.15 5.76 -4.44
C GLY A 116 3.27 6.39 -5.80
N TYR A 117 2.73 5.76 -6.82
CA TYR A 117 2.87 6.22 -8.20
C TYR A 117 1.65 6.96 -8.74
N GLY A 118 0.62 7.11 -7.92
CA GLY A 118 -0.52 7.97 -8.22
C GLY A 118 -1.29 7.57 -9.47
N SER A 119 -1.85 8.57 -10.13
CA SER A 119 -2.67 8.36 -11.33
C SER A 119 -1.85 7.97 -12.54
N ARG A 120 -0.52 8.08 -12.49
CA ARG A 120 0.32 7.68 -13.61
C ARG A 120 0.66 6.20 -13.60
N GLY A 121 0.73 5.60 -12.42
CA GLY A 121 1.30 4.27 -12.28
C GLY A 121 2.79 4.27 -12.62
N ALA A 122 3.35 3.11 -12.86
CA ALA A 122 4.76 2.98 -13.20
C ALA A 122 4.96 1.81 -14.15
N GLY A 123 5.42 2.11 -15.34
CA GLY A 123 5.69 1.10 -16.34
C GLY A 123 4.49 0.23 -16.62
N GLY A 124 4.73 -1.03 -16.96
CA GLY A 124 3.66 -1.99 -17.18
C GLY A 124 3.23 -2.74 -15.94
N ASP A 125 3.92 -2.54 -14.84
CA ASP A 125 3.70 -3.35 -13.64
C ASP A 125 2.78 -2.69 -12.62
N ILE A 126 2.74 -1.38 -12.55
CA ILE A 126 1.92 -0.65 -11.60
C ILE A 126 0.90 0.17 -12.35
N PRO A 127 -0.38 -0.24 -12.29
CA PRO A 127 -1.42 0.52 -12.98
C PRO A 127 -1.72 1.85 -12.30
N PRO A 128 -2.44 2.74 -12.98
CA PRO A 128 -2.87 3.99 -12.35
C PRO A 128 -3.74 3.73 -11.13
N ASN A 129 -3.59 4.57 -10.12
CA ASN A 129 -4.40 4.54 -8.90
C ASN A 129 -4.31 3.24 -8.12
N ALA A 130 -3.15 2.61 -8.14
CA ALA A 130 -2.93 1.35 -7.43
C ALA A 130 -2.34 1.61 -6.07
N ALA A 131 -2.98 1.07 -5.02
CA ALA A 131 -2.37 1.00 -3.71
C ALA A 131 -1.29 -0.07 -3.72
N LEU A 132 -0.29 0.10 -2.90
CA LEU A 132 0.89 -0.76 -2.87
C LEU A 132 1.11 -1.34 -1.48
N VAL A 133 1.72 -2.50 -1.44
CA VAL A 133 2.16 -3.13 -0.19
C VAL A 133 3.65 -3.36 -0.30
N PHE A 134 4.39 -2.90 0.69
CA PHE A 134 5.83 -3.16 0.78
C PHE A 134 6.16 -3.81 2.10
N ASP A 135 6.98 -4.83 2.06
CA ASP A 135 7.67 -5.32 3.25
C ASP A 135 9.07 -4.74 3.22
N VAL A 136 9.42 -3.99 4.25
CA VAL A 136 10.69 -3.28 4.32
C VAL A 136 11.44 -3.73 5.56
N GLU A 137 12.70 -4.07 5.38
CA GLU A 137 13.61 -4.37 6.48
C GLU A 137 14.68 -3.30 6.53
N LEU A 138 14.85 -2.65 7.67
CA LEU A 138 15.91 -1.66 7.84
C LEU A 138 17.19 -2.38 8.24
N VAL A 139 18.15 -2.36 7.33
CA VAL A 139 19.41 -3.09 7.54
C VAL A 139 20.42 -2.25 8.28
N SER A 140 20.58 -0.99 7.88
CA SER A 140 21.53 -0.09 8.54
C SER A 140 21.20 1.36 8.29
N ILE A 141 21.77 2.22 9.11
CA ILE A 141 21.74 3.67 8.92
C ILE A 141 23.19 4.09 8.74
N LYS A 142 23.45 4.82 7.68
CA LYS A 142 24.82 5.25 7.36
C LYS A 142 25.08 6.67 7.78
#